data_7059b394d4d0fbecd0d302e37689a182
#
_entry.id   7059b394d4d0fbecd0d302e37689a182
#
_cell.length_a   1.000
_cell.length_b   1.000
_cell.length_c   1.000
_cell.angle_alpha   90.00
_cell.angle_beta   90.00
_cell.angle_gamma   90.00
#
_symmetry.space_group_name_H-M   'P 1'
#
loop_
_entity.id
_entity.type
_entity.pdbx_description
1 polymer ?
#
loop_
_entity_poly.entity_id
_entity_poly.type
_entity_poly.pdbx_seq_one_letter_code
_entity_poly.pdbx_strand_id
1 'polypeptide(L)'
;MKKRLLSLMLIICCLFVLVGCGGESNVPTASDAGSKIETPAEDSTFSIHFIDVGQADAALVECDGHYMLIDGGNKADSNIVYSVLKKADVQKLNIVVGTHAHEDHIGGIPGAFNYTSAGLTLCATKNYDSGVFSDFKKFADEKSGGIVVPSVGDEYSLGSADIEILGVNDGSDTNDTSIVLMITYGETKFLFTGDAEREAEQAILNRGVDLSATVLKVGHHGSDTSTTYPFLREIMPKYAVISVGTGNSYGHPTEDALSRLRDADVEVYRTDLQGDIKCISDGKSVKFSVAKNVDTDTLAPVSKQESITASTSESNTKPVQTETMVWLPQSGTKYHSRSDCSDMNGASEVTKSQAESNGFTPCKKCW
;
A
#
# COMPACT_ATOMS: atom_id res chain seq x y z
N MET A 1 -51.08 -69.00 -7.32
CA MET A 1 -51.22 -68.13 -8.47
C MET A 1 -51.06 -66.69 -7.97
N LYS A 2 -50.03 -66.02 -8.39
CA LYS A 2 -49.56 -64.78 -7.81
C LYS A 2 -50.18 -63.56 -8.49
N LYS A 3 -50.83 -62.71 -7.75
CA LYS A 3 -51.29 -61.40 -8.24
C LYS A 3 -50.30 -60.33 -7.82
N ARG A 4 -49.78 -59.61 -8.79
CA ARG A 4 -48.91 -58.46 -8.65
C ARG A 4 -49.72 -57.20 -8.27
N LEU A 5 -49.41 -56.53 -7.16
CA LEU A 5 -49.98 -55.22 -6.86
C LEU A 5 -48.94 -54.19 -7.23
N LEU A 6 -49.27 -53.26 -8.11
CA LEU A 6 -48.49 -52.15 -8.56
C LEU A 6 -48.83 -50.97 -7.63
N SER A 7 -47.90 -50.53 -6.82
CA SER A 7 -48.11 -49.36 -5.96
C SER A 7 -47.57 -48.11 -6.67
N LEU A 8 -48.48 -47.18 -6.96
CA LEU A 8 -48.23 -45.90 -7.58
C LEU A 8 -47.88 -44.92 -6.44
N MET A 9 -46.60 -44.51 -6.34
CA MET A 9 -46.15 -43.54 -5.35
C MET A 9 -46.22 -42.13 -5.99
N LEU A 10 -47.18 -41.35 -5.53
CA LEU A 10 -47.38 -39.96 -5.91
C LEU A 10 -46.36 -39.07 -5.16
N ILE A 11 -45.40 -38.53 -5.90
CA ILE A 11 -44.44 -37.56 -5.32
C ILE A 11 -45.11 -36.19 -5.42
N ILE A 12 -45.52 -35.66 -4.28
CA ILE A 12 -45.92 -34.24 -4.11
C ILE A 12 -44.65 -33.42 -3.96
N CYS A 13 -44.30 -32.63 -4.98
CA CYS A 13 -43.26 -31.62 -4.91
C CYS A 13 -43.80 -30.40 -4.16
N CYS A 14 -43.45 -30.25 -2.87
CA CYS A 14 -43.63 -28.98 -2.14
C CYS A 14 -42.55 -28.00 -2.56
N LEU A 15 -42.90 -27.03 -3.38
CA LEU A 15 -42.07 -25.84 -3.61
C LEU A 15 -42.13 -24.97 -2.34
N PHE A 16 -41.07 -25.03 -1.53
CA PHE A 16 -40.78 -23.99 -0.56
C PHE A 16 -40.03 -22.86 -1.25
N VAL A 17 -40.69 -21.75 -1.48
CA VAL A 17 -40.04 -20.47 -1.83
C VAL A 17 -39.47 -19.90 -0.51
N LEU A 18 -38.19 -20.14 -0.28
CA LEU A 18 -37.41 -19.41 0.73
C LEU A 18 -36.98 -18.08 0.12
N VAL A 19 -37.69 -17.01 0.49
CA VAL A 19 -37.16 -15.64 0.34
C VAL A 19 -36.07 -15.45 1.39
N GLY A 20 -34.86 -15.78 1.00
CA GLY A 20 -33.66 -15.44 1.80
C GLY A 20 -33.23 -14.02 1.44
N CYS A 21 -33.37 -13.08 2.37
CA CYS A 21 -32.57 -11.85 2.37
C CYS A 21 -31.11 -12.27 2.65
N GLY A 22 -30.38 -12.56 1.58
CA GLY A 22 -28.93 -12.73 1.64
C GLY A 22 -28.30 -11.37 1.42
N GLY A 23 -27.73 -10.77 2.47
CA GLY A 23 -26.74 -9.73 2.29
C GLY A 23 -25.53 -10.37 1.62
N GLU A 24 -25.23 -9.96 0.39
CA GLU A 24 -24.02 -10.36 -0.30
C GLU A 24 -22.81 -9.80 0.47
N SER A 25 -22.13 -10.66 1.18
CA SER A 25 -20.77 -10.40 1.63
C SER A 25 -19.86 -10.60 0.41
N ASN A 26 -19.49 -9.51 -0.27
CA ASN A 26 -18.45 -9.56 -1.29
C ASN A 26 -17.10 -9.86 -0.61
N VAL A 27 -16.83 -11.14 -0.40
CA VAL A 27 -15.48 -11.63 -0.11
C VAL A 27 -14.81 -11.75 -1.48
N PRO A 28 -13.63 -11.12 -1.73
CA PRO A 28 -12.90 -11.34 -2.96
C PRO A 28 -12.59 -12.83 -3.09
N THR A 29 -13.06 -13.48 -4.14
CA THR A 29 -12.75 -14.87 -4.46
C THR A 29 -11.73 -14.88 -5.58
N ALA A 30 -10.76 -15.82 -5.52
CA ALA A 30 -9.89 -16.09 -6.65
C ALA A 30 -10.78 -16.49 -7.86
N SER A 31 -10.67 -15.75 -8.95
CA SER A 31 -11.47 -15.99 -10.15
C SER A 31 -10.68 -16.84 -11.16
N ASP A 32 -11.30 -17.89 -11.62
CA ASP A 32 -10.78 -18.77 -12.68
C ASP A 32 -11.28 -18.22 -14.04
N ALA A 33 -10.57 -17.24 -14.62
CA ALA A 33 -10.85 -16.78 -15.97
C ALA A 33 -9.73 -15.91 -16.57
N GLY A 34 -9.33 -16.23 -17.77
CA GLY A 34 -8.37 -15.47 -18.56
C GLY A 34 -8.78 -14.00 -18.74
N SER A 35 -7.86 -13.11 -18.41
CA SER A 35 -7.98 -11.67 -18.44
C SER A 35 -8.48 -11.14 -19.79
N LYS A 36 -9.74 -10.70 -19.85
CA LYS A 36 -10.16 -9.70 -20.82
C LYS A 36 -9.94 -8.34 -20.18
N ILE A 37 -9.12 -7.49 -20.77
CA ILE A 37 -9.04 -6.08 -20.41
C ILE A 37 -10.43 -5.49 -20.68
N GLU A 38 -11.24 -5.35 -19.64
CA GLU A 38 -12.53 -4.68 -19.73
C GLU A 38 -12.29 -3.18 -19.55
N THR A 39 -12.84 -2.38 -20.46
CA THR A 39 -12.80 -0.92 -20.28
C THR A 39 -13.69 -0.57 -19.09
N PRO A 40 -13.16 0.17 -18.07
CA PRO A 40 -13.96 0.59 -16.93
C PRO A 40 -15.21 1.35 -17.36
N ALA A 41 -16.30 1.26 -16.58
CA ALA A 41 -17.51 2.03 -16.81
C ALA A 41 -17.21 3.54 -16.78
N GLU A 42 -18.06 4.36 -17.46
CA GLU A 42 -17.81 5.81 -17.60
C GLU A 42 -17.79 6.56 -16.25
N ASP A 43 -18.44 6.01 -15.22
CA ASP A 43 -18.51 6.54 -13.86
C ASP A 43 -17.54 5.83 -12.87
N SER A 44 -16.74 4.89 -13.36
CA SER A 44 -15.75 4.18 -12.55
C SER A 44 -14.63 5.10 -12.08
N THR A 45 -14.16 4.87 -10.85
CA THR A 45 -13.08 5.65 -10.21
C THR A 45 -11.93 4.76 -9.81
N PHE A 46 -10.71 5.27 -9.96
CA PHE A 46 -9.50 4.60 -9.46
C PHE A 46 -8.48 5.60 -8.94
N SER A 47 -8.00 5.37 -7.75
CA SER A 47 -6.91 6.17 -7.19
C SER A 47 -6.00 5.37 -6.27
N ILE A 48 -4.72 5.78 -6.21
CA ILE A 48 -3.74 5.29 -5.25
C ILE A 48 -3.20 6.48 -4.46
N HIS A 49 -3.26 6.39 -3.14
CA HIS A 49 -2.63 7.33 -2.23
C HIS A 49 -1.41 6.68 -1.60
N PHE A 50 -0.21 7.03 -2.06
CA PHE A 50 1.06 6.68 -1.42
C PHE A 50 1.24 7.61 -0.22
N ILE A 51 1.19 7.04 0.96
CA ILE A 51 1.15 7.77 2.24
C ILE A 51 2.59 8.05 2.69
N ASP A 52 2.88 9.29 3.05
CA ASP A 52 4.17 9.66 3.66
C ASP A 52 4.22 9.15 5.12
N VAL A 53 4.78 7.97 5.28
CA VAL A 53 5.03 7.31 6.57
C VAL A 53 6.53 7.31 6.93
N GLY A 54 7.32 8.22 6.31
CA GLY A 54 8.76 8.25 6.50
C GLY A 54 9.48 7.09 5.82
N GLN A 55 10.47 6.47 6.50
CA GLN A 55 11.24 5.34 5.97
C GLN A 55 10.44 4.05 6.13
N ALA A 56 9.44 3.88 5.26
CA ALA A 56 8.47 2.78 5.30
C ALA A 56 7.54 2.81 4.09
N ASP A 57 6.73 1.78 3.89
CA ASP A 57 5.74 1.69 2.83
C ASP A 57 4.30 1.72 3.37
N ALA A 58 3.45 2.52 2.75
CA ALA A 58 2.00 2.46 2.93
C ALA A 58 1.29 3.05 1.71
N ALA A 59 0.32 2.33 1.17
CA ALA A 59 -0.49 2.82 0.06
C ALA A 59 -1.97 2.41 0.22
N LEU A 60 -2.88 3.36 0.04
CA LEU A 60 -4.32 3.12 0.00
C LEU A 60 -4.79 3.18 -1.45
N VAL A 61 -5.29 2.07 -1.96
CA VAL A 61 -5.93 1.95 -3.29
C VAL A 61 -7.43 2.04 -3.12
N GLU A 62 -8.07 2.86 -3.93
CA GLU A 62 -9.51 2.97 -4.04
C GLU A 62 -9.94 2.65 -5.48
N CYS A 63 -10.93 1.79 -5.63
CA CYS A 63 -11.59 1.52 -6.91
C CYS A 63 -13.09 1.34 -6.69
N ASP A 64 -13.91 2.20 -7.29
CA ASP A 64 -15.38 2.13 -7.25
C ASP A 64 -15.96 2.03 -5.82
N GLY A 65 -15.35 2.77 -4.87
CA GLY A 65 -15.73 2.73 -3.47
C GLY A 65 -15.26 1.48 -2.70
N HIS A 66 -14.42 0.64 -3.31
CA HIS A 66 -13.75 -0.48 -2.67
C HIS A 66 -12.31 -0.08 -2.33
N TYR A 67 -11.78 -0.59 -1.21
CA TYR A 67 -10.50 -0.14 -0.67
C TYR A 67 -9.56 -1.30 -0.42
N MET A 68 -8.28 -1.12 -0.81
CA MET A 68 -7.19 -2.01 -0.46
C MET A 68 -6.06 -1.20 0.18
N LEU A 69 -5.56 -1.69 1.32
CA LEU A 69 -4.35 -1.15 1.94
C LEU A 69 -3.18 -2.07 1.61
N ILE A 70 -2.12 -1.53 1.02
CA ILE A 70 -0.86 -2.23 0.76
C ILE A 70 0.17 -1.63 1.71
N ASP A 71 0.63 -2.43 2.66
CA ASP A 71 1.49 -2.04 3.77
C ASP A 71 0.91 -0.92 4.64
N GLY A 72 1.56 -0.61 5.74
CA GLY A 72 1.04 0.35 6.71
C GLY A 72 2.11 1.13 7.46
N GLY A 73 3.36 1.06 7.01
CA GLY A 73 4.48 1.72 7.69
C GLY A 73 4.91 1.01 8.97
N ASN A 74 5.74 1.71 9.74
CA ASN A 74 6.19 1.24 11.04
C ASN A 74 5.06 1.23 12.08
N LYS A 75 5.28 0.57 13.19
CA LYS A 75 4.33 0.58 14.32
C LYS A 75 4.00 2.01 14.79
N ALA A 76 4.96 2.91 14.73
CA ALA A 76 4.80 4.32 15.04
C ALA A 76 3.80 5.04 14.11
N ASP A 77 3.63 4.58 12.88
CA ASP A 77 2.81 5.20 11.85
C ASP A 77 1.33 4.78 11.89
N SER A 78 0.96 3.88 12.83
CA SER A 78 -0.42 3.38 13.01
C SER A 78 -1.47 4.49 13.05
N ASN A 79 -1.14 5.65 13.66
CA ASN A 79 -2.06 6.78 13.74
C ASN A 79 -2.18 7.54 12.41
N ILE A 80 -1.13 7.54 11.58
CA ILE A 80 -1.16 8.12 10.24
C ILE A 80 -2.14 7.30 9.39
N VAL A 81 -1.94 5.98 9.34
CA VAL A 81 -2.83 5.06 8.61
C VAL A 81 -4.28 5.18 9.10
N TYR A 82 -4.51 5.14 10.41
CA TYR A 82 -5.83 5.37 11.01
C TYR A 82 -6.47 6.66 10.50
N SER A 83 -5.71 7.76 10.48
CA SER A 83 -6.21 9.09 10.11
C SER A 83 -6.51 9.19 8.62
N VAL A 84 -5.69 8.57 7.77
CA VAL A 84 -5.93 8.50 6.32
C VAL A 84 -7.23 7.77 6.04
N LEU A 85 -7.43 6.57 6.62
CA LEU A 85 -8.65 5.80 6.44
C LEU A 85 -9.89 6.56 6.95
N LYS A 86 -9.77 7.22 8.09
CA LYS A 86 -10.84 8.03 8.66
C LYS A 86 -11.19 9.24 7.78
N LYS A 87 -10.20 9.92 7.22
CA LYS A 87 -10.39 11.06 6.31
C LYS A 87 -11.03 10.64 4.99
N ALA A 88 -10.69 9.44 4.50
CA ALA A 88 -11.30 8.85 3.31
C ALA A 88 -12.65 8.17 3.58
N ASP A 89 -13.14 8.19 4.83
CA ASP A 89 -14.39 7.56 5.28
C ASP A 89 -14.49 6.07 4.91
N VAL A 90 -13.37 5.35 5.02
CA VAL A 90 -13.28 3.92 4.66
C VAL A 90 -14.11 3.09 5.64
N GLN A 91 -15.27 2.61 5.23
CA GLN A 91 -16.15 1.82 6.10
C GLN A 91 -15.62 0.39 6.31
N LYS A 92 -14.94 -0.16 5.29
CA LYS A 92 -14.33 -1.48 5.31
C LYS A 92 -13.21 -1.54 4.29
N LEU A 93 -12.10 -2.19 4.64
CA LEU A 93 -11.10 -2.60 3.66
C LEU A 93 -11.55 -3.91 3.01
N ASN A 94 -11.52 -3.98 1.68
CA ASN A 94 -11.77 -5.22 0.97
C ASN A 94 -10.57 -6.16 1.15
N ILE A 95 -9.37 -5.63 0.95
CA ILE A 95 -8.12 -6.35 1.02
C ILE A 95 -7.11 -5.54 1.86
N VAL A 96 -6.33 -6.22 2.69
CA VAL A 96 -5.10 -5.71 3.30
C VAL A 96 -3.96 -6.60 2.83
N VAL A 97 -2.88 -6.00 2.37
CA VAL A 97 -1.66 -6.69 1.97
C VAL A 97 -0.54 -6.23 2.88
N GLY A 98 0.07 -7.16 3.62
CA GLY A 98 1.38 -6.98 4.21
C GLY A 98 2.37 -7.67 3.27
N THR A 99 3.14 -6.90 2.49
CA THR A 99 3.98 -7.48 1.44
C THR A 99 4.96 -8.51 1.99
N HIS A 100 5.61 -8.20 3.11
CA HIS A 100 6.46 -9.12 3.85
C HIS A 100 6.47 -8.76 5.35
N ALA A 101 7.25 -9.48 6.16
CA ALA A 101 7.11 -9.46 7.61
C ALA A 101 7.92 -8.37 8.35
N HIS A 102 8.60 -7.46 7.67
CA HIS A 102 9.35 -6.37 8.31
C HIS A 102 8.42 -5.30 8.88
N GLU A 103 8.90 -4.62 9.94
CA GLU A 103 8.12 -3.64 10.69
C GLU A 103 7.66 -2.46 9.85
N ASP A 104 8.52 -1.95 9.00
CA ASP A 104 8.28 -0.78 8.12
C ASP A 104 7.25 -1.05 7.00
N HIS A 105 6.71 -2.26 6.94
CA HIS A 105 5.59 -2.67 6.08
C HIS A 105 4.34 -3.01 6.87
N ILE A 106 4.46 -3.90 7.87
CA ILE A 106 3.27 -4.38 8.58
C ILE A 106 2.98 -3.66 9.89
N GLY A 107 3.93 -2.89 10.41
CA GLY A 107 3.87 -2.32 11.76
C GLY A 107 2.70 -1.38 12.00
N GLY A 108 2.30 -0.61 11.01
CA GLY A 108 1.19 0.33 11.09
C GLY A 108 -0.18 -0.25 10.70
N ILE A 109 -0.26 -1.45 10.10
CA ILE A 109 -1.53 -2.11 9.74
C ILE A 109 -2.49 -2.27 10.93
N PRO A 110 -2.04 -2.54 12.18
CA PRO A 110 -2.91 -2.50 13.35
C PRO A 110 -3.67 -1.17 13.52
N GLY A 111 -3.11 -0.04 13.05
CA GLY A 111 -3.81 1.24 13.00
C GLY A 111 -5.04 1.23 12.09
N ALA A 112 -4.94 0.59 10.92
CA ALA A 112 -6.09 0.37 10.04
C ALA A 112 -7.15 -0.50 10.72
N PHE A 113 -6.74 -1.60 11.33
CA PHE A 113 -7.64 -2.52 12.03
C PHE A 113 -8.28 -1.92 13.29
N ASN A 114 -7.66 -0.92 13.92
CA ASN A 114 -8.27 -0.15 14.99
C ASN A 114 -9.41 0.75 14.47
N TYR A 115 -9.34 1.18 13.20
CA TYR A 115 -10.38 1.99 12.58
C TYR A 115 -11.49 1.12 11.98
N THR A 116 -11.15 0.07 11.23
CA THR A 116 -12.11 -0.75 10.48
C THR A 116 -11.74 -2.23 10.47
N SER A 117 -12.48 -3.04 9.74
CA SER A 117 -12.18 -4.45 9.47
C SER A 117 -11.75 -4.65 8.03
N ALA A 118 -11.22 -5.83 7.70
CA ALA A 118 -10.94 -6.22 6.33
C ALA A 118 -11.75 -7.45 5.89
N GLY A 119 -11.94 -7.60 4.60
CA GLY A 119 -12.51 -8.81 3.99
C GLY A 119 -11.48 -9.92 3.87
N LEU A 120 -10.24 -9.55 3.54
CA LEU A 120 -9.12 -10.46 3.32
C LEU A 120 -7.83 -9.79 3.81
N THR A 121 -6.95 -10.55 4.44
CA THR A 121 -5.59 -10.11 4.76
C THR A 121 -4.59 -11.07 4.12
N LEU A 122 -3.77 -10.54 3.21
CA LEU A 122 -2.67 -11.26 2.57
C LEU A 122 -1.35 -10.92 3.26
N CYS A 123 -0.49 -11.91 3.45
CA CYS A 123 0.92 -11.69 3.79
C CYS A 123 1.74 -12.88 3.31
N ALA A 124 3.03 -12.66 3.01
CA ALA A 124 3.93 -13.70 2.53
C ALA A 124 4.11 -14.86 3.52
N THR A 125 3.81 -14.67 4.80
CA THR A 125 3.93 -15.71 5.84
C THR A 125 2.81 -15.61 6.88
N LYS A 126 2.54 -16.73 7.55
CA LYS A 126 1.67 -16.79 8.75
C LYS A 126 2.45 -16.77 10.06
N ASN A 127 3.77 -16.88 9.99
CA ASN A 127 4.64 -16.97 11.15
C ASN A 127 5.94 -16.22 10.92
N TYR A 128 6.26 -15.31 11.81
CA TYR A 128 7.52 -14.58 11.84
C TYR A 128 7.84 -14.23 13.29
N ASP A 129 9.10 -14.37 13.69
CA ASP A 129 9.52 -14.19 15.10
C ASP A 129 9.81 -12.70 15.38
N SER A 130 8.74 -11.92 15.51
CA SER A 130 8.82 -10.55 16.00
C SER A 130 7.55 -10.14 16.74
N GLY A 131 7.70 -9.19 17.69
CA GLY A 131 6.56 -8.63 18.42
C GLY A 131 5.60 -7.88 17.50
N VAL A 132 6.13 -7.20 16.49
CA VAL A 132 5.32 -6.46 15.50
C VAL A 132 4.48 -7.41 14.66
N PHE A 133 5.06 -8.50 14.18
CA PHE A 133 4.31 -9.51 13.43
C PHE A 133 3.23 -10.17 14.31
N SER A 134 3.54 -10.42 15.58
CA SER A 134 2.57 -10.98 16.53
C SER A 134 1.36 -10.05 16.73
N ASP A 135 1.60 -8.74 16.83
CA ASP A 135 0.54 -7.72 16.89
C ASP A 135 -0.28 -7.71 15.59
N PHE A 136 0.38 -7.63 14.42
CA PHE A 136 -0.28 -7.67 13.12
C PHE A 136 -1.15 -8.92 12.96
N LYS A 137 -0.59 -10.11 13.24
CA LYS A 137 -1.32 -11.38 13.14
C LYS A 137 -2.54 -11.40 14.05
N LYS A 138 -2.41 -10.94 15.30
CA LYS A 138 -3.54 -10.86 16.24
C LYS A 138 -4.68 -10.03 15.67
N PHE A 139 -4.37 -8.84 15.16
CA PHE A 139 -5.38 -7.98 14.56
C PHE A 139 -5.97 -8.57 13.26
N ALA A 140 -5.18 -9.23 12.43
CA ALA A 140 -5.68 -9.93 11.26
C ALA A 140 -6.65 -11.07 11.65
N ASP A 141 -6.31 -11.86 12.65
CA ASP A 141 -7.18 -12.93 13.18
C ASP A 141 -8.53 -12.36 13.67
N GLU A 142 -8.51 -11.22 14.38
CA GLU A 142 -9.72 -10.58 14.93
C GLU A 142 -10.55 -9.83 13.88
N LYS A 143 -9.94 -9.24 12.86
CA LYS A 143 -10.58 -8.25 11.98
C LYS A 143 -10.82 -8.71 10.54
N SER A 144 -10.15 -9.80 10.12
CA SER A 144 -10.29 -10.35 8.77
C SER A 144 -10.38 -11.89 8.71
N GLY A 145 -10.39 -12.55 9.86
CA GLY A 145 -10.41 -14.03 9.91
C GLY A 145 -9.04 -14.67 9.71
N GLY A 146 -7.97 -13.90 9.78
CA GLY A 146 -6.59 -14.36 9.74
C GLY A 146 -5.84 -14.04 8.45
N ILE A 147 -4.56 -14.43 8.45
CA ILE A 147 -3.66 -14.21 7.32
C ILE A 147 -3.81 -15.35 6.30
N VAL A 148 -3.94 -14.97 5.04
CA VAL A 148 -3.84 -15.86 3.87
C VAL A 148 -2.49 -15.61 3.19
N VAL A 149 -1.74 -16.68 2.92
CA VAL A 149 -0.53 -16.61 2.09
C VAL A 149 -0.98 -16.87 0.64
N PRO A 150 -0.83 -15.91 -0.27
CA PRO A 150 -1.22 -16.11 -1.66
C PRO A 150 -0.21 -16.99 -2.39
N SER A 151 -0.59 -17.43 -3.58
CA SER A 151 0.28 -18.12 -4.52
C SER A 151 0.51 -17.25 -5.75
N VAL A 152 1.63 -17.46 -6.45
CA VAL A 152 1.87 -16.84 -7.75
C VAL A 152 0.76 -17.26 -8.73
N GLY A 153 0.18 -16.27 -9.43
CA GLY A 153 -0.95 -16.45 -10.33
C GLY A 153 -2.32 -16.37 -9.65
N ASP A 154 -2.39 -16.16 -8.33
CA ASP A 154 -3.67 -15.86 -7.68
C ASP A 154 -4.18 -14.50 -8.17
N GLU A 155 -5.48 -14.45 -8.48
CA GLU A 155 -6.18 -13.26 -8.95
C GLU A 155 -7.25 -12.81 -7.94
N TYR A 156 -7.35 -11.50 -7.75
CA TYR A 156 -8.35 -10.85 -6.90
C TYR A 156 -8.95 -9.66 -7.66
N SER A 157 -10.11 -9.17 -7.19
CA SER A 157 -10.75 -7.98 -7.75
C SER A 157 -10.92 -6.90 -6.69
N LEU A 158 -10.80 -5.63 -7.09
CA LEU A 158 -11.11 -4.46 -6.29
C LEU A 158 -11.96 -3.51 -7.12
N GLY A 159 -13.30 -3.54 -6.96
CA GLY A 159 -14.20 -2.87 -7.88
C GLY A 159 -14.00 -3.40 -9.30
N SER A 160 -13.74 -2.53 -10.25
CA SER A 160 -13.40 -2.86 -11.64
C SER A 160 -11.90 -3.02 -11.91
N ALA A 161 -11.06 -3.02 -10.88
CA ALA A 161 -9.64 -3.31 -11.01
C ALA A 161 -9.35 -4.80 -10.73
N ASP A 162 -8.46 -5.37 -11.53
CA ASP A 162 -7.93 -6.73 -11.34
C ASP A 162 -6.58 -6.67 -10.63
N ILE A 163 -6.31 -7.65 -9.78
CA ILE A 163 -5.08 -7.78 -9.00
C ILE A 163 -4.51 -9.17 -9.25
N GLU A 164 -3.28 -9.25 -9.73
CA GLU A 164 -2.57 -10.52 -9.96
C GLU A 164 -1.32 -10.59 -9.09
N ILE A 165 -1.07 -11.74 -8.46
CA ILE A 165 0.14 -12.01 -7.69
C ILE A 165 1.22 -12.54 -8.64
N LEU A 166 2.26 -11.75 -8.87
CA LEU A 166 3.37 -12.08 -9.76
C LEU A 166 4.54 -12.74 -9.06
N GLY A 167 4.68 -12.50 -7.75
CA GLY A 167 5.75 -13.04 -6.92
C GLY A 167 5.35 -13.16 -5.47
N VAL A 168 5.85 -14.19 -4.79
CA VAL A 168 5.79 -14.38 -3.33
C VAL A 168 6.72 -15.51 -2.92
N ASN A 169 7.49 -15.30 -1.85
CA ASN A 169 8.47 -16.28 -1.35
C ASN A 169 9.46 -16.73 -2.43
N ASP A 170 9.97 -15.79 -3.20
CA ASP A 170 10.83 -16.05 -4.37
C ASP A 170 12.33 -16.06 -4.05
N GLY A 171 12.71 -15.85 -2.79
CA GLY A 171 14.08 -15.91 -2.31
C GLY A 171 14.18 -16.33 -0.85
N SER A 172 15.41 -16.32 -0.34
CA SER A 172 15.74 -16.84 0.99
C SER A 172 15.72 -15.75 2.09
N ASP A 173 15.89 -14.50 1.71
CA ASP A 173 15.81 -13.35 2.61
C ASP A 173 14.35 -12.92 2.82
N THR A 174 14.07 -12.24 3.95
CA THR A 174 12.71 -11.76 4.25
C THR A 174 12.20 -10.77 3.22
N ASN A 175 13.06 -9.90 2.66
CA ASN A 175 12.72 -8.98 1.59
C ASN A 175 12.28 -9.73 0.33
N ASP A 176 13.00 -10.77 -0.05
CA ASP A 176 12.70 -11.62 -1.21
C ASP A 176 11.45 -12.51 -1.02
N THR A 177 10.88 -12.53 0.20
CA THR A 177 9.54 -13.14 0.39
C THR A 177 8.40 -12.21 -0.03
N SER A 178 8.66 -10.96 -0.35
CA SER A 178 7.65 -9.94 -0.67
C SER A 178 6.59 -10.42 -1.65
N ILE A 179 5.33 -10.10 -1.36
CA ILE A 179 4.26 -10.21 -2.34
C ILE A 179 4.47 -9.12 -3.39
N VAL A 180 4.74 -9.56 -4.60
CA VAL A 180 4.80 -8.70 -5.80
C VAL A 180 3.47 -8.82 -6.51
N LEU A 181 2.77 -7.69 -6.71
CA LEU A 181 1.44 -7.69 -7.30
C LEU A 181 1.29 -6.63 -8.39
N MET A 182 0.51 -6.97 -9.40
CA MET A 182 0.07 -6.06 -10.46
C MET A 182 -1.40 -5.70 -10.23
N ILE A 183 -1.71 -4.40 -10.27
CA ILE A 183 -3.09 -3.92 -10.32
C ILE A 183 -3.33 -3.42 -11.74
N THR A 184 -4.37 -3.94 -12.39
CA THR A 184 -4.79 -3.51 -13.72
C THR A 184 -6.13 -2.78 -13.64
N TYR A 185 -6.19 -1.56 -14.16
CA TYR A 185 -7.40 -0.78 -14.30
C TYR A 185 -7.49 -0.21 -15.71
N GLY A 186 -8.33 -0.79 -16.54
CA GLY A 186 -8.37 -0.51 -17.97
C GLY A 186 -7.02 -0.78 -18.63
N GLU A 187 -6.46 0.22 -19.30
CA GLU A 187 -5.13 0.15 -19.96
C GLU A 187 -3.98 0.53 -19.00
N THR A 188 -4.27 0.96 -17.76
CA THR A 188 -3.25 1.35 -16.79
C THR A 188 -2.90 0.22 -15.85
N LYS A 189 -1.59 0.03 -15.61
CA LYS A 189 -1.06 -1.03 -14.76
C LYS A 189 -0.15 -0.45 -13.69
N PHE A 190 -0.26 -0.97 -12.47
CA PHE A 190 0.47 -0.50 -11.30
C PHE A 190 1.17 -1.69 -10.65
N LEU A 191 2.50 -1.70 -10.69
CA LEU A 191 3.31 -2.77 -10.11
C LEU A 191 3.82 -2.37 -8.73
N PHE A 192 3.50 -3.18 -7.73
CA PHE A 192 4.02 -3.09 -6.37
C PHE A 192 4.96 -4.27 -6.12
N THR A 193 6.16 -3.99 -5.66
CA THR A 193 7.21 -5.00 -5.50
C THR A 193 7.59 -5.27 -4.05
N GLY A 194 6.98 -4.53 -3.08
CA GLY A 194 7.46 -4.55 -1.72
C GLY A 194 8.96 -4.26 -1.68
N ASP A 195 9.71 -5.08 -0.94
CA ASP A 195 11.17 -5.00 -0.86
C ASP A 195 11.88 -6.12 -1.63
N ALA A 196 11.19 -6.75 -2.60
CA ALA A 196 11.81 -7.76 -3.46
C ALA A 196 13.17 -7.29 -4.00
N GLU A 197 14.19 -8.12 -3.82
CA GLU A 197 15.56 -7.87 -4.24
C GLU A 197 15.92 -8.70 -5.47
N ARG A 198 17.20 -8.76 -5.80
CA ARG A 198 17.69 -9.40 -7.02
C ARG A 198 17.27 -10.87 -7.19
N GLU A 199 17.20 -11.64 -6.09
CA GLU A 199 16.84 -13.06 -6.15
C GLU A 199 15.36 -13.20 -6.56
N ALA A 200 14.46 -12.48 -5.92
CA ALA A 200 13.04 -12.48 -6.24
C ALA A 200 12.76 -11.88 -7.63
N GLU A 201 13.39 -10.74 -7.99
CA GLU A 201 13.27 -10.17 -9.32
C GLU A 201 13.69 -11.15 -10.41
N GLN A 202 14.81 -11.87 -10.23
CA GLN A 202 15.27 -12.86 -11.18
C GLN A 202 14.31 -14.06 -11.28
N ALA A 203 13.71 -14.48 -10.16
CA ALA A 203 12.73 -15.55 -10.17
C ALA A 203 11.47 -15.13 -10.96
N ILE A 204 11.00 -13.88 -10.79
CA ILE A 204 9.87 -13.33 -11.53
C ILE A 204 10.19 -13.24 -13.03
N LEU A 205 11.37 -12.71 -13.40
CA LEU A 205 11.82 -12.64 -14.80
C LEU A 205 11.85 -14.03 -15.46
N ASN A 206 12.30 -15.06 -14.74
CA ASN A 206 12.38 -16.43 -15.26
C ASN A 206 11.00 -17.05 -15.54
N ARG A 207 9.92 -16.51 -14.98
CA ARG A 207 8.54 -16.95 -15.28
C ARG A 207 8.06 -16.45 -16.64
N GLY A 208 8.67 -15.40 -17.19
CA GLY A 208 8.29 -14.83 -18.49
C GLY A 208 6.88 -14.23 -18.53
N VAL A 209 6.38 -13.77 -17.37
CA VAL A 209 5.09 -13.07 -17.28
C VAL A 209 5.22 -11.62 -17.77
N ASP A 210 4.12 -11.01 -18.20
CA ASP A 210 4.09 -9.60 -18.58
C ASP A 210 4.23 -8.70 -17.35
N LEU A 211 5.35 -7.99 -17.26
CA LEU A 211 5.66 -7.05 -16.18
C LEU A 211 5.40 -5.60 -16.57
N SER A 212 4.99 -5.33 -17.82
CA SER A 212 4.80 -3.95 -18.29
C SER A 212 3.84 -3.19 -17.39
N ALA A 213 4.26 -2.02 -16.88
CA ALA A 213 3.47 -1.24 -15.96
C ALA A 213 3.52 0.26 -16.27
N THR A 214 2.41 0.96 -16.07
CA THR A 214 2.33 2.42 -16.19
C THR A 214 3.05 3.10 -15.02
N VAL A 215 2.88 2.55 -13.82
CA VAL A 215 3.45 3.06 -12.57
C VAL A 215 4.14 1.92 -11.83
N LEU A 216 5.37 2.16 -11.41
CA LEU A 216 6.15 1.27 -10.54
C LEU A 216 6.23 1.88 -9.14
N LYS A 217 5.79 1.16 -8.09
CA LYS A 217 6.26 1.40 -6.73
C LYS A 217 7.65 0.77 -6.62
N VAL A 218 8.66 1.62 -6.53
CA VAL A 218 10.07 1.20 -6.51
C VAL A 218 10.35 0.30 -5.31
N GLY A 219 11.07 -0.78 -5.53
CA GLY A 219 11.38 -1.75 -4.50
C GLY A 219 12.31 -1.21 -3.42
N HIS A 220 12.11 -1.67 -2.20
CA HIS A 220 12.99 -1.48 -1.04
C HIS A 220 13.42 -0.02 -0.86
N HIS A 221 12.45 0.90 -0.92
CA HIS A 221 12.61 2.36 -0.72
C HIS A 221 13.69 2.99 -1.61
N GLY A 222 14.03 2.36 -2.75
CA GLY A 222 15.12 2.80 -3.62
C GLY A 222 16.50 2.29 -3.19
N SER A 223 16.58 1.11 -2.56
CA SER A 223 17.83 0.40 -2.34
C SER A 223 18.53 0.07 -3.67
N ASP A 224 19.86 -0.06 -3.63
CA ASP A 224 20.64 -0.56 -4.78
C ASP A 224 20.46 -2.07 -5.02
N THR A 225 19.91 -2.81 -4.05
CA THR A 225 19.62 -4.25 -4.16
C THR A 225 18.40 -4.57 -5.00
N SER A 226 17.46 -3.62 -5.16
CA SER A 226 16.17 -3.77 -5.82
C SER A 226 16.05 -2.94 -7.09
N THR A 227 14.99 -3.16 -7.88
CA THR A 227 14.71 -2.46 -9.15
C THR A 227 15.91 -2.52 -10.09
N THR A 228 16.42 -3.74 -10.31
CA THR A 228 17.59 -3.98 -11.14
C THR A 228 17.34 -3.61 -12.60
N TYR A 229 18.41 -3.32 -13.37
CA TYR A 229 18.29 -3.01 -14.82
C TYR A 229 17.50 -4.07 -15.62
N PRO A 230 17.75 -5.39 -15.45
CA PRO A 230 16.94 -6.40 -16.15
C PRO A 230 15.46 -6.31 -15.81
N PHE A 231 15.12 -6.11 -14.53
CA PHE A 231 13.75 -6.01 -14.07
C PHE A 231 13.07 -4.72 -14.56
N LEU A 232 13.73 -3.58 -14.40
CA LEU A 232 13.22 -2.28 -14.85
C LEU A 232 13.00 -2.25 -16.37
N ARG A 233 13.85 -2.93 -17.15
CA ARG A 233 13.73 -3.03 -18.60
C ARG A 233 12.47 -3.81 -19.04
N GLU A 234 12.06 -4.84 -18.29
CA GLU A 234 10.84 -5.59 -18.60
C GLU A 234 9.59 -4.85 -18.14
N ILE A 235 9.69 -4.03 -17.08
CA ILE A 235 8.56 -3.21 -16.57
C ILE A 235 8.30 -2.02 -17.50
N MET A 236 9.34 -1.33 -17.96
CA MET A 236 9.28 -0.10 -18.77
C MET A 236 8.29 0.94 -18.21
N PRO A 237 8.36 1.30 -16.92
CA PRO A 237 7.38 2.17 -16.32
C PRO A 237 7.53 3.60 -16.85
N LYS A 238 6.42 4.29 -17.05
CA LYS A 238 6.44 5.72 -17.35
C LYS A 238 6.67 6.55 -16.10
N TYR A 239 6.13 6.07 -14.98
CA TYR A 239 6.19 6.74 -13.68
C TYR A 239 6.71 5.79 -12.62
N ALA A 240 7.42 6.32 -11.62
CA ALA A 240 7.82 5.57 -10.45
C ALA A 240 7.56 6.35 -9.16
N VAL A 241 7.18 5.66 -8.10
CA VAL A 241 7.01 6.23 -6.76
C VAL A 241 7.98 5.56 -5.80
N ILE A 242 8.75 6.37 -5.07
CA ILE A 242 9.65 5.91 -4.01
C ILE A 242 9.06 6.38 -2.67
N SER A 243 8.59 5.44 -1.86
CA SER A 243 8.27 5.70 -0.46
C SER A 243 9.55 5.62 0.36
N VAL A 244 9.96 6.73 0.95
CA VAL A 244 11.26 6.85 1.62
C VAL A 244 11.23 8.03 2.60
N GLY A 245 12.00 7.94 3.68
CA GLY A 245 12.05 8.96 4.73
C GLY A 245 13.16 9.97 4.53
N THR A 246 12.89 11.24 4.83
CA THR A 246 13.90 12.30 4.85
C THR A 246 14.99 11.98 5.87
N GLY A 247 16.27 12.03 5.42
CA GLY A 247 17.41 11.84 6.32
C GLY A 247 17.51 10.42 6.91
N ASN A 248 16.95 9.41 6.23
CA ASN A 248 17.01 8.03 6.67
C ASN A 248 18.46 7.53 6.81
N SER A 249 18.70 6.61 7.73
CA SER A 249 20.05 6.08 8.02
C SER A 249 20.57 5.08 7.00
N TYR A 250 19.71 4.63 6.06
CA TYR A 250 20.05 3.65 5.03
C TYR A 250 20.69 4.30 3.79
N GLY A 251 20.56 5.63 3.66
CA GLY A 251 21.02 6.35 2.48
C GLY A 251 20.11 6.13 1.25
N HIS A 252 18.84 5.75 1.47
CA HIS A 252 17.84 5.57 0.42
C HIS A 252 17.17 6.91 0.05
N PRO A 253 16.74 7.07 -1.22
CA PRO A 253 17.11 6.21 -2.35
C PRO A 253 18.60 6.35 -2.65
N THR A 254 19.24 5.25 -3.04
CA THR A 254 20.65 5.25 -3.40
C THR A 254 20.86 5.89 -4.77
N GLU A 255 22.07 6.42 -5.02
CA GLU A 255 22.41 6.95 -6.35
C GLU A 255 22.29 5.88 -7.45
N ASP A 256 22.61 4.63 -7.13
CA ASP A 256 22.48 3.53 -8.07
C ASP A 256 21.02 3.29 -8.49
N ALA A 257 20.07 3.37 -7.54
CA ALA A 257 18.65 3.26 -7.84
C ALA A 257 18.16 4.46 -8.67
N LEU A 258 18.52 5.69 -8.27
CA LEU A 258 18.17 6.90 -9.01
C LEU A 258 18.78 6.92 -10.42
N SER A 259 20.03 6.45 -10.58
CA SER A 259 20.68 6.34 -11.88
C SER A 259 19.93 5.40 -12.82
N ARG A 260 19.51 4.23 -12.34
CA ARG A 260 18.71 3.29 -13.15
C ARG A 260 17.40 3.90 -13.64
N LEU A 261 16.68 4.61 -12.77
CA LEU A 261 15.42 5.29 -13.13
C LEU A 261 15.66 6.43 -14.12
N ARG A 262 16.75 7.18 -13.93
CA ARG A 262 17.17 8.27 -14.85
C ARG A 262 17.54 7.74 -16.22
N ASP A 263 18.31 6.65 -16.29
CA ASP A 263 18.72 6.01 -17.55
C ASP A 263 17.52 5.41 -18.32
N ALA A 264 16.45 5.06 -17.60
CA ALA A 264 15.21 4.55 -18.18
C ALA A 264 14.19 5.65 -18.51
N ASP A 265 14.55 6.93 -18.37
CA ASP A 265 13.68 8.12 -18.63
C ASP A 265 12.35 8.08 -17.86
N VAL A 266 12.39 7.60 -16.60
CA VAL A 266 11.21 7.45 -15.73
C VAL A 266 10.95 8.76 -14.99
N GLU A 267 9.71 9.25 -15.01
CA GLU A 267 9.27 10.34 -14.15
C GLU A 267 9.07 9.84 -12.72
N VAL A 268 9.83 10.38 -11.77
CA VAL A 268 9.90 9.87 -10.38
C VAL A 268 9.21 10.81 -9.41
N TYR A 269 8.46 10.23 -8.47
CA TYR A 269 7.88 10.90 -7.31
C TYR A 269 8.48 10.29 -6.03
N ARG A 270 8.71 11.14 -4.99
CA ARG A 270 9.35 10.70 -3.73
C ARG A 270 8.65 11.29 -2.52
N THR A 271 8.30 10.45 -1.54
CA THR A 271 7.59 10.90 -0.33
C THR A 271 8.45 11.80 0.57
N ASP A 272 9.75 11.57 0.67
CA ASP A 272 10.67 12.42 1.47
C ASP A 272 10.73 13.87 0.97
N LEU A 273 10.58 14.07 -0.33
CA LEU A 273 10.62 15.39 -0.96
C LEU A 273 9.23 16.00 -1.13
N GLN A 274 8.22 15.18 -1.45
CA GLN A 274 6.93 15.65 -1.94
C GLN A 274 5.77 15.36 -0.97
N GLY A 275 6.02 14.65 0.15
CA GLY A 275 4.98 14.24 1.10
C GLY A 275 4.05 13.18 0.49
N ASP A 276 2.79 13.20 0.88
CA ASP A 276 1.77 12.32 0.29
C ASP A 276 1.70 12.50 -1.23
N ILE A 277 1.66 11.38 -1.94
CA ILE A 277 1.56 11.34 -3.41
C ILE A 277 0.26 10.65 -3.78
N LYS A 278 -0.56 11.31 -4.58
CA LYS A 278 -1.81 10.72 -5.08
C LYS A 278 -1.75 10.53 -6.59
N CYS A 279 -2.03 9.30 -7.03
CA CYS A 279 -2.18 8.93 -8.43
C CYS A 279 -3.66 8.64 -8.72
N ILE A 280 -4.21 9.20 -9.78
CA ILE A 280 -5.58 8.95 -10.24
C ILE A 280 -5.50 8.42 -11.66
N SER A 281 -6.26 7.37 -11.96
CA SER A 281 -6.38 6.82 -13.31
C SER A 281 -7.81 6.99 -13.84
N ASP A 282 -7.89 7.28 -15.14
CA ASP A 282 -9.14 7.22 -15.92
C ASP A 282 -9.25 5.93 -16.76
N GLY A 283 -8.41 4.93 -16.47
CA GLY A 283 -8.32 3.67 -17.20
C GLY A 283 -7.47 3.74 -18.48
N LYS A 284 -6.99 4.93 -18.89
CA LYS A 284 -6.12 5.13 -20.07
C LYS A 284 -4.85 5.89 -19.75
N SER A 285 -4.96 6.81 -18.83
CA SER A 285 -3.86 7.67 -18.40
C SER A 285 -3.90 7.88 -16.89
N VAL A 286 -2.77 8.31 -16.34
CA VAL A 286 -2.64 8.62 -14.92
C VAL A 286 -2.28 10.09 -14.72
N LYS A 287 -2.71 10.66 -13.58
CA LYS A 287 -2.37 12.00 -13.11
C LYS A 287 -1.90 11.93 -11.68
N PHE A 288 -0.80 12.65 -11.41
CA PHE A 288 -0.25 12.75 -10.07
C PHE A 288 -0.54 14.10 -9.43
N SER A 289 -0.67 14.09 -8.11
CA SER A 289 -0.65 15.27 -7.26
C SER A 289 0.15 14.96 -6.00
N VAL A 290 0.88 15.95 -5.50
CA VAL A 290 1.78 15.81 -4.36
C VAL A 290 1.45 16.86 -3.30
N ALA A 291 1.75 16.57 -2.03
CA ALA A 291 1.41 17.45 -0.92
C ALA A 291 2.29 18.71 -0.84
N LYS A 292 3.55 18.62 -1.31
CA LYS A 292 4.52 19.73 -1.26
C LYS A 292 5.52 19.64 -2.43
N ASN A 293 6.27 20.70 -2.67
CA ASN A 293 7.44 20.74 -3.57
C ASN A 293 7.20 20.15 -4.97
N VAL A 294 6.15 20.59 -5.65
CA VAL A 294 5.74 20.06 -6.98
C VAL A 294 6.88 20.09 -8.00
N ASP A 295 7.70 21.14 -7.99
CA ASP A 295 8.76 21.37 -8.98
C ASP A 295 10.14 20.87 -8.53
N THR A 296 10.20 20.00 -7.51
CA THR A 296 11.51 19.50 -7.02
C THR A 296 12.11 18.50 -8.00
N ASP A 297 13.45 18.53 -8.14
CA ASP A 297 14.18 17.49 -8.89
C ASP A 297 14.28 16.22 -8.05
N THR A 298 13.40 15.28 -8.29
CA THR A 298 13.30 14.01 -7.57
C THR A 298 14.40 13.02 -7.93
N LEU A 299 15.11 13.25 -9.03
CA LEU A 299 16.24 12.43 -9.50
C LEU A 299 17.60 13.04 -9.16
N ALA A 300 17.63 14.24 -8.53
CA ALA A 300 18.89 14.80 -8.09
C ALA A 300 19.57 13.90 -7.05
N PRO A 301 20.92 13.73 -7.15
CA PRO A 301 21.67 12.99 -6.13
C PRO A 301 21.42 13.53 -4.72
N VAL A 302 21.28 12.65 -3.74
CA VAL A 302 20.97 13.00 -2.33
C VAL A 302 21.96 14.03 -1.79
N SER A 303 23.26 13.91 -2.13
CA SER A 303 24.30 14.85 -1.73
C SER A 303 24.14 16.29 -2.26
N LYS A 304 23.40 16.48 -3.37
CA LYS A 304 23.08 17.80 -3.92
C LYS A 304 21.82 18.40 -3.31
N GLN A 305 20.92 17.57 -2.80
CA GLN A 305 19.69 18.06 -2.17
C GLN A 305 19.97 18.73 -0.82
N GLU A 306 20.93 18.20 -0.04
CA GLU A 306 21.39 18.87 1.20
C GLU A 306 22.05 20.23 0.94
N SER A 307 22.74 20.41 -0.20
CA SER A 307 23.40 21.67 -0.54
C SER A 307 22.45 22.74 -1.11
N ILE A 308 21.32 22.34 -1.72
CA ILE A 308 20.31 23.30 -2.19
C ILE A 308 19.54 23.90 -1.01
N THR A 309 19.29 23.15 0.05
CA THR A 309 18.71 23.68 1.28
C THR A 309 19.67 24.62 2.03
N ALA A 310 21.00 24.45 1.84
CA ALA A 310 22.01 25.30 2.44
C ALA A 310 22.40 26.55 1.58
N SER A 311 22.21 26.51 0.24
CA SER A 311 22.64 27.58 -0.67
C SER A 311 21.56 28.60 -1.00
N THR A 312 20.29 28.37 -0.64
CA THR A 312 19.20 29.36 -0.76
C THR A 312 19.12 30.34 0.43
N SER A 313 20.10 30.34 1.33
CA SER A 313 20.12 31.24 2.49
C SER A 313 20.83 32.59 2.28
N GLU A 314 21.19 32.98 1.07
CA GLU A 314 21.69 34.34 0.78
C GLU A 314 20.87 35.00 -0.33
N SER A 315 19.81 35.63 0.01
CA SER A 315 19.16 36.85 -0.46
C SER A 315 17.65 36.71 -0.62
N ASN A 316 16.94 36.84 0.45
CA ASN A 316 15.74 37.66 0.66
C ASN A 316 15.07 37.26 1.98
N THR A 317 15.11 38.16 2.92
CA THR A 317 14.50 38.10 4.24
C THR A 317 12.99 37.81 4.18
N LYS A 318 12.61 36.53 4.29
CA LYS A 318 11.41 36.06 4.96
C LYS A 318 11.84 34.93 5.92
N PRO A 319 11.30 34.86 7.14
CA PRO A 319 11.74 33.86 8.10
C PRO A 319 11.48 32.46 7.54
N VAL A 320 12.51 31.64 7.50
CA VAL A 320 12.38 30.18 7.34
C VAL A 320 11.50 29.71 8.49
N GLN A 321 10.29 29.27 8.20
CA GLN A 321 9.48 28.55 9.16
C GLN A 321 10.20 27.22 9.39
N THR A 322 10.95 27.14 10.49
CA THR A 322 11.35 25.85 11.06
C THR A 322 10.08 25.04 11.23
N GLU A 323 9.94 23.94 10.51
CA GLU A 323 8.79 23.04 10.68
C GLU A 323 8.77 22.62 12.15
N THR A 324 7.65 22.90 12.80
CA THR A 324 7.47 22.56 14.21
C THR A 324 7.21 21.06 14.29
N MET A 325 8.08 20.33 14.97
CA MET A 325 7.87 18.91 15.28
C MET A 325 6.82 18.78 16.38
N VAL A 326 6.00 17.74 16.26
CA VAL A 326 4.90 17.44 17.19
C VAL A 326 4.85 15.92 17.44
N TRP A 327 4.22 15.55 18.54
CA TRP A 327 4.12 14.16 18.98
C TRP A 327 2.71 13.64 18.80
N LEU A 328 2.57 12.47 18.17
CA LEU A 328 1.30 11.75 18.00
C LEU A 328 1.21 10.60 19.01
N PRO A 329 0.11 10.46 19.77
CA PRO A 329 -0.12 9.31 20.63
C PRO A 329 -0.45 8.06 19.77
N GLN A 330 -0.28 6.87 20.31
CA GLN A 330 -0.68 5.62 19.65
C GLN A 330 -2.19 5.53 19.36
N SER A 331 -3.00 6.33 20.01
CA SER A 331 -4.44 6.39 19.80
C SER A 331 -4.95 7.81 20.05
N GLY A 332 -5.92 8.26 19.28
CA GLY A 332 -6.50 9.60 19.40
C GLY A 332 -6.35 10.44 18.14
N THR A 333 -6.74 11.71 18.23
CA THR A 333 -6.79 12.66 17.11
C THR A 333 -6.14 14.00 17.43
N LYS A 334 -5.27 14.01 18.45
CA LYS A 334 -4.58 15.24 18.88
C LYS A 334 -3.07 15.06 18.70
N TYR A 335 -2.42 16.10 18.20
CA TYR A 335 -0.97 16.20 18.27
C TYR A 335 -0.53 17.02 19.48
N HIS A 336 0.67 16.78 19.99
CA HIS A 336 1.19 17.33 21.22
C HIS A 336 2.51 18.03 20.99
N SER A 337 2.82 19.07 21.76
CA SER A 337 4.09 19.78 21.66
C SER A 337 5.25 19.07 22.36
N ARG A 338 4.97 17.97 23.08
CA ARG A 338 5.97 17.18 23.82
C ARG A 338 5.49 15.73 24.01
N SER A 339 6.43 14.80 24.04
CA SER A 339 6.19 13.34 24.12
C SER A 339 5.59 12.86 25.44
N ASP A 340 5.74 13.63 26.52
CA ASP A 340 5.26 13.27 27.86
C ASP A 340 3.88 13.87 28.21
N CYS A 341 3.23 14.53 27.27
CA CYS A 341 1.90 15.10 27.51
C CYS A 341 0.85 13.99 27.59
N SER A 342 0.10 13.95 28.69
CA SER A 342 -1.04 13.03 28.88
C SER A 342 -0.63 11.55 28.94
N ASP A 343 0.52 11.23 29.50
CA ASP A 343 1.04 9.87 29.70
C ASP A 343 1.11 9.06 28.38
N MET A 344 1.51 9.70 27.29
CA MET A 344 1.66 9.08 25.98
C MET A 344 2.82 8.09 25.97
N ASN A 345 2.51 6.80 26.08
CA ASN A 345 3.49 5.72 25.86
C ASN A 345 3.58 5.42 24.35
N GLY A 346 4.80 5.39 23.79
CA GLY A 346 5.04 5.08 22.39
C GLY A 346 4.55 6.17 21.42
N ALA A 347 4.65 7.44 21.78
CA ALA A 347 4.34 8.55 20.91
C ALA A 347 5.36 8.68 19.78
N SER A 348 4.91 8.99 18.58
CA SER A 348 5.73 9.23 17.39
C SER A 348 5.94 10.71 17.15
N GLU A 349 7.13 11.11 16.72
CA GLU A 349 7.43 12.48 16.33
C GLU A 349 7.20 12.65 14.82
N VAL A 350 6.41 13.66 14.44
CA VAL A 350 6.12 14.02 13.04
C VAL A 350 6.15 15.53 12.88
N THR A 351 6.17 16.05 11.64
CA THR A 351 6.00 17.48 11.43
C THR A 351 4.58 17.93 11.74
N LYS A 352 4.41 19.15 12.22
CA LYS A 352 3.07 19.70 12.48
C LYS A 352 2.21 19.72 11.22
N SER A 353 2.79 20.05 10.06
CA SER A 353 2.09 20.03 8.78
C SER A 353 1.60 18.63 8.41
N GLN A 354 2.41 17.61 8.65
CA GLN A 354 2.03 16.20 8.46
C GLN A 354 0.91 15.78 9.42
N ALA A 355 1.00 16.15 10.70
CA ALA A 355 -0.06 15.88 11.66
C ALA A 355 -1.39 16.56 11.24
N GLU A 356 -1.35 17.82 10.83
CA GLU A 356 -2.54 18.59 10.42
C GLU A 356 -3.13 18.07 9.08
N SER A 357 -2.30 17.70 8.12
CA SER A 357 -2.76 17.11 6.85
C SER A 357 -3.47 15.77 7.07
N ASN A 358 -3.05 15.01 8.07
CA ASN A 358 -3.68 13.76 8.50
C ASN A 358 -4.86 13.96 9.47
N GLY A 359 -5.30 15.19 9.65
CA GLY A 359 -6.53 15.52 10.41
C GLY A 359 -6.35 15.56 11.93
N PHE A 360 -5.11 15.50 12.44
CA PHE A 360 -4.85 15.73 13.84
C PHE A 360 -5.04 17.22 14.19
N THR A 361 -5.51 17.48 15.39
CA THR A 361 -5.72 18.84 15.90
C THR A 361 -4.90 19.06 17.17
N PRO A 362 -4.51 20.29 17.52
CA PRO A 362 -3.67 20.54 18.68
C PRO A 362 -4.31 20.08 19.99
N CYS A 363 -3.50 19.54 20.88
CA CYS A 363 -3.92 19.20 22.23
C CYS A 363 -4.01 20.47 23.10
N LYS A 364 -5.20 20.78 23.60
CA LYS A 364 -5.44 21.95 24.46
C LYS A 364 -4.65 21.98 25.78
N LYS A 365 -3.97 20.88 26.13
CA LYS A 365 -3.23 20.73 27.39
C LYS A 365 -1.77 21.15 27.26
N CYS A 366 -1.21 21.10 26.06
CA CYS A 366 0.17 21.45 25.79
C CYS A 366 0.40 22.42 24.62
N TRP A 367 -0.71 22.95 24.04
CA TRP A 367 -0.75 24.04 23.04
C TRP A 367 -1.55 25.21 23.51
#